data_c37544cbcd5cd2862a8d65304fd5ca64
#
_entry.id   c37544cbcd5cd2862a8d65304fd5ca64
#
_cell.length_a   1.000
_cell.length_b   1.000
_cell.length_c   1.000
_cell.angle_alpha   90.00
_cell.angle_beta   90.00
_cell.angle_gamma   90.00
#
_symmetry.space_group_name_H-M   'P 1'
#
loop_
_entity.id
_entity.type
_entity.pdbx_description
1 polymer ?
#
loop_
_entity_poly.entity_id
_entity_poly.type
_entity_poly.pdbx_seq_one_letter_code
_entity_poly.pdbx_strand_id
1 'polypeptide(L)'
;RRIRPAEGRVSAAIERLRADTAEIVHRRWAGLSGGMTAFLALQCLIMAACLAATGAYPGPAETVAVFALSRVLTTALVTPSGAGIMEGGVAALLVAFGEPAAEAAAAALLFGFWTYTIEIPAGGLALGAWSLLRRRPAHQQAVDPTPSGRRSRS
;
A
#
# COMPACT_ATOMS: atom_id res chain seq x y z
N ARG A 1 26.49 -15.61 -34.04
CA ARG A 1 25.76 -14.30 -34.01
C ARG A 1 25.45 -13.99 -32.53
N ARG A 2 26.17 -13.00 -31.99
CA ARG A 2 26.18 -12.63 -30.56
C ARG A 2 24.86 -11.97 -30.17
N ILE A 3 24.05 -12.64 -29.36
CA ILE A 3 22.89 -12.05 -28.66
C ILE A 3 23.35 -11.78 -27.23
N ARG A 4 24.06 -10.69 -27.00
CA ARG A 4 24.52 -10.26 -25.65
C ARG A 4 24.47 -8.75 -25.37
N PRO A 5 23.43 -7.98 -25.75
CA PRO A 5 23.26 -6.64 -25.18
C PRO A 5 22.04 -6.48 -24.28
N ALA A 6 21.11 -7.43 -24.21
CA ALA A 6 19.88 -7.26 -23.43
C ALA A 6 20.08 -7.59 -21.94
N GLU A 7 20.84 -8.64 -21.63
CA GLU A 7 21.07 -9.08 -20.24
C GLU A 7 21.86 -8.04 -19.41
N GLY A 8 22.84 -7.38 -20.05
CA GLY A 8 23.60 -6.32 -19.36
C GLY A 8 22.81 -5.05 -19.07
N ARG A 9 21.77 -4.76 -19.87
CA ARG A 9 20.88 -3.61 -19.62
C ARG A 9 19.85 -3.91 -18.51
N VAL A 10 19.39 -5.14 -18.45
CA VAL A 10 18.45 -5.58 -17.42
C VAL A 10 19.14 -5.63 -16.06
N SER A 11 20.33 -6.21 -15.97
CA SER A 11 21.10 -6.26 -14.72
C SER A 11 21.47 -4.86 -14.23
N ALA A 12 21.93 -3.98 -15.12
CA ALA A 12 22.22 -2.58 -14.77
C ALA A 12 20.98 -1.80 -14.34
N ALA A 13 19.82 -2.07 -14.93
CA ALA A 13 18.54 -1.46 -14.51
C ALA A 13 18.11 -1.96 -13.14
N ILE A 14 18.27 -3.25 -12.86
CA ILE A 14 17.97 -3.85 -11.56
C ILE A 14 18.90 -3.30 -10.47
N GLU A 15 20.19 -3.16 -10.75
CA GLU A 15 21.16 -2.58 -9.81
C GLU A 15 20.86 -1.12 -9.49
N ARG A 16 20.49 -0.32 -10.49
CA ARG A 16 20.05 1.07 -10.28
C ARG A 16 18.77 1.14 -9.46
N LEU A 17 17.75 0.35 -9.79
CA LEU A 17 16.51 0.26 -9.01
C LEU A 17 16.79 -0.13 -7.56
N ARG A 18 17.70 -1.07 -7.34
CA ARG A 18 18.08 -1.52 -5.99
C ARG A 18 18.81 -0.40 -5.22
N ALA A 19 19.73 0.30 -5.87
CA ALA A 19 20.46 1.41 -5.26
C ALA A 19 19.54 2.59 -4.94
N ASP A 20 18.68 3.00 -5.89
CA ASP A 20 17.72 4.10 -5.71
C ASP A 20 16.70 3.76 -4.61
N THR A 21 16.23 2.50 -4.56
CA THR A 21 15.30 2.04 -3.53
C THR A 21 15.98 2.03 -2.16
N ALA A 22 17.22 1.55 -2.06
CA ALA A 22 17.96 1.52 -0.80
C ALA A 22 18.24 2.95 -0.28
N GLU A 23 18.57 3.90 -1.15
CA GLU A 23 18.78 5.29 -0.78
C GLU A 23 17.49 5.95 -0.28
N ILE A 24 16.37 5.75 -0.97
CA ILE A 24 15.06 6.29 -0.58
C ILE A 24 14.63 5.71 0.76
N VAL A 25 14.77 4.39 0.94
CA VAL A 25 14.43 3.71 2.20
C VAL A 25 15.31 4.24 3.33
N HIS A 26 16.63 4.36 3.12
CA HIS A 26 17.54 4.82 4.18
C HIS A 26 17.31 6.28 4.58
N ARG A 27 16.97 7.13 3.62
CA ARG A 27 16.77 8.57 3.83
C ARG A 27 15.39 8.93 4.36
N ARG A 28 14.37 8.10 4.12
CA ARG A 28 12.96 8.36 4.47
C ARG A 28 12.31 7.24 5.28
N TRP A 29 13.10 6.34 5.87
CA TRP A 29 12.59 5.18 6.58
C TRP A 29 11.60 5.56 7.70
N ALA A 30 11.89 6.63 8.45
CA ALA A 30 11.02 7.08 9.53
C ALA A 30 9.64 7.55 9.00
N GLY A 31 9.62 8.26 7.85
CA GLY A 31 8.38 8.68 7.22
C GLY A 31 7.59 7.51 6.64
N LEU A 32 8.28 6.54 6.03
CA LEU A 32 7.66 5.32 5.50
C LEU A 32 7.09 4.44 6.61
N SER A 33 7.89 4.22 7.67
CA SER A 33 7.44 3.43 8.83
C SER A 33 6.31 4.13 9.59
N GLY A 34 6.41 5.44 9.80
CA GLY A 34 5.35 6.23 10.42
C GLY A 34 4.05 6.21 9.62
N GLY A 35 4.13 6.35 8.30
CA GLY A 35 2.97 6.25 7.41
C GLY A 35 2.33 4.87 7.44
N MET A 36 3.15 3.80 7.42
CA MET A 36 2.64 2.43 7.51
C MET A 36 2.00 2.14 8.87
N THR A 37 2.61 2.60 9.95
CA THR A 37 2.05 2.46 11.30
C THR A 37 0.72 3.21 11.44
N ALA A 38 0.65 4.44 10.95
CA ALA A 38 -0.59 5.21 10.95
C ALA A 38 -1.70 4.55 10.12
N PHE A 39 -1.36 3.99 8.97
CA PHE A 39 -2.29 3.24 8.13
C PHE A 39 -2.82 2.00 8.84
N LEU A 40 -1.95 1.18 9.45
CA LEU A 40 -2.36 0.01 10.22
C LEU A 40 -3.20 0.38 11.44
N ALA A 41 -2.85 1.45 12.15
CA ALA A 41 -3.62 1.94 13.28
C ALA A 41 -5.03 2.38 12.85
N LEU A 42 -5.14 3.10 11.74
CA LEU A 42 -6.44 3.51 11.19
C LEU A 42 -7.29 2.29 10.79
N GLN A 43 -6.71 1.29 10.15
CA GLN A 43 -7.43 0.06 9.81
C GLN A 43 -7.88 -0.72 11.05
N CYS A 44 -7.03 -0.78 12.09
CA CYS A 44 -7.41 -1.39 13.37
C CYS A 44 -8.58 -0.65 14.04
N LEU A 45 -8.59 0.70 13.96
CA LEU A 45 -9.71 1.52 14.45
C LEU A 45 -11.01 1.25 13.65
N ILE A 46 -10.91 1.11 12.32
CA ILE A 46 -12.07 0.74 11.49
C ILE A 46 -12.59 -0.63 11.89
N MET A 47 -11.71 -1.60 12.12
CA MET A 47 -12.12 -2.92 12.63
C MET A 47 -12.84 -2.79 13.98
N ALA A 48 -12.27 -2.06 14.93
CA ALA A 48 -12.90 -1.84 16.24
C ALA A 48 -14.28 -1.19 16.12
N ALA A 49 -14.43 -0.22 15.24
CA ALA A 49 -15.71 0.43 14.95
C ALA A 49 -16.74 -0.55 14.35
N CYS A 50 -16.32 -1.42 13.41
CA CYS A 50 -17.18 -2.45 12.84
C CYS A 50 -17.64 -3.46 13.90
N LEU A 51 -16.72 -3.92 14.76
CA LEU A 51 -17.00 -4.82 15.87
C LEU A 51 -17.99 -4.20 16.86
N ALA A 52 -17.77 -2.94 17.23
CA ALA A 52 -18.68 -2.22 18.13
C ALA A 52 -20.07 -2.00 17.51
N ALA A 53 -20.15 -1.74 16.20
CA ALA A 53 -21.41 -1.50 15.50
C ALA A 53 -22.25 -2.78 15.35
N THR A 54 -21.60 -3.94 15.27
CA THR A 54 -22.30 -5.25 15.13
C THR A 54 -22.54 -5.95 16.47
N GLY A 55 -22.00 -5.43 17.56
CA GLY A 55 -22.10 -6.04 18.89
C GLY A 55 -21.10 -7.17 19.14
N ALA A 56 -20.19 -7.44 18.22
CA ALA A 56 -19.14 -8.47 18.33
C ALA A 56 -17.81 -7.89 18.81
N TYR A 57 -17.83 -7.03 19.84
CA TYR A 57 -16.64 -6.37 20.36
C TYR A 57 -16.05 -7.11 21.57
N PRO A 58 -15.02 -7.93 21.40
CA PRO A 58 -14.48 -8.77 22.47
C PRO A 58 -13.63 -8.00 23.49
N GLY A 59 -13.18 -6.80 23.11
CA GLY A 59 -12.28 -5.98 23.91
C GLY A 59 -11.13 -5.44 23.07
N PRO A 60 -10.34 -4.45 23.60
CA PRO A 60 -9.28 -3.82 22.82
C PRO A 60 -8.10 -4.76 22.51
N ALA A 61 -7.72 -5.62 23.44
CA ALA A 61 -6.62 -6.57 23.25
C ALA A 61 -6.96 -7.64 22.22
N GLU A 62 -8.13 -8.21 22.32
CA GLU A 62 -8.68 -9.22 21.41
C GLU A 62 -8.88 -8.63 20.02
N THR A 63 -9.36 -7.40 19.90
CA THR A 63 -9.50 -6.68 18.64
C THR A 63 -8.13 -6.53 17.93
N VAL A 64 -7.10 -6.12 18.66
CA VAL A 64 -5.73 -6.03 18.11
C VAL A 64 -5.21 -7.40 17.71
N ALA A 65 -5.48 -8.45 18.51
CA ALA A 65 -5.08 -9.81 18.17
C ALA A 65 -5.78 -10.32 16.89
N VAL A 66 -7.10 -10.14 16.78
CA VAL A 66 -7.86 -10.49 15.56
C VAL A 66 -7.32 -9.74 14.34
N PHE A 67 -7.07 -8.44 14.50
CA PHE A 67 -6.49 -7.63 13.43
C PHE A 67 -5.11 -8.13 13.01
N ALA A 68 -4.20 -8.37 13.95
CA ALA A 68 -2.85 -8.86 13.67
C ALA A 68 -2.88 -10.25 13.00
N LEU A 69 -3.68 -11.18 13.51
CA LEU A 69 -3.83 -12.51 12.93
C LEU A 69 -4.43 -12.46 11.53
N SER A 70 -5.42 -11.58 11.29
CA SER A 70 -5.98 -11.38 9.95
C SER A 70 -4.92 -10.91 8.95
N ARG A 71 -3.97 -10.05 9.38
CA ARG A 71 -2.85 -9.60 8.54
C ARG A 71 -1.88 -10.74 8.23
N VAL A 72 -1.54 -11.57 9.19
CA VAL A 72 -0.72 -12.76 8.96
C VAL A 72 -1.42 -13.70 7.98
N LEU A 73 -2.72 -13.92 8.15
CA LEU A 73 -3.51 -14.80 7.29
C LEU A 73 -3.52 -14.30 5.83
N THR A 74 -3.71 -13.00 5.60
CA THR A 74 -3.67 -12.42 4.25
C THR A 74 -2.29 -12.52 3.60
N THR A 75 -1.22 -12.52 4.38
CA THR A 75 0.15 -12.65 3.87
C THR A 75 0.50 -14.09 3.48
N ALA A 76 -0.09 -15.08 4.17
CA ALA A 76 0.18 -16.50 3.95
C ALA A 76 -0.60 -17.10 2.77
N LEU A 77 -1.62 -16.41 2.26
CA LEU A 77 -2.53 -16.96 1.25
C LEU A 77 -2.22 -16.43 -0.15
N VAL A 78 -2.04 -17.37 -1.06
CA VAL A 78 -1.66 -17.18 -2.47
C VAL A 78 -2.87 -16.81 -3.35
N THR A 79 -4.01 -16.41 -2.79
CA THR A 79 -5.18 -16.03 -3.60
C THR A 79 -5.09 -14.55 -4.03
N PRO A 80 -5.31 -14.25 -5.31
CA PRO A 80 -5.33 -12.88 -5.80
C PRO A 80 -6.53 -12.14 -5.18
N SER A 81 -6.27 -11.32 -4.20
CA SER A 81 -7.15 -10.46 -3.40
C SER A 81 -7.52 -10.93 -1.98
N GLY A 82 -7.35 -12.19 -1.60
CA GLY A 82 -7.69 -12.67 -0.24
C GLY A 82 -9.17 -12.55 0.17
N ALA A 83 -10.03 -12.07 -0.75
CA ALA A 83 -11.46 -11.89 -0.49
C ALA A 83 -12.14 -13.22 -0.16
N GLY A 84 -13.00 -13.22 0.86
CA GLY A 84 -13.67 -14.39 1.37
C GLY A 84 -12.88 -15.17 2.44
N ILE A 85 -11.56 -15.29 2.28
CA ILE A 85 -10.71 -15.99 3.25
C ILE A 85 -10.40 -15.07 4.43
N MET A 86 -10.21 -13.79 4.17
CA MET A 86 -10.01 -12.80 5.22
C MET A 86 -11.27 -12.66 6.07
N GLU A 87 -12.44 -12.52 5.46
CA GLU A 87 -13.70 -12.39 6.15
C GLU A 87 -14.04 -13.66 6.95
N GLY A 88 -13.85 -14.84 6.35
CA GLY A 88 -14.03 -16.12 7.03
C GLY A 88 -13.05 -16.31 8.19
N GLY A 89 -11.80 -15.91 8.00
CA GLY A 89 -10.75 -15.97 9.03
C GLY A 89 -11.03 -15.03 10.21
N VAL A 90 -11.44 -13.80 9.94
CA VAL A 90 -11.83 -12.83 10.98
C VAL A 90 -13.04 -13.33 11.75
N ALA A 91 -14.09 -13.82 11.07
CA ALA A 91 -15.27 -14.37 11.72
C ALA A 91 -14.92 -15.58 12.60
N ALA A 92 -14.11 -16.51 12.10
CA ALA A 92 -13.68 -17.68 12.87
C ALA A 92 -12.85 -17.29 14.12
N LEU A 93 -11.98 -16.30 14.02
CA LEU A 93 -11.22 -15.80 15.16
C LEU A 93 -12.12 -15.16 16.22
N LEU A 94 -13.11 -14.36 15.81
CA LEU A 94 -14.07 -13.75 16.72
C LEU A 94 -14.89 -14.79 17.46
N VAL A 95 -15.37 -15.82 16.75
CA VAL A 95 -16.08 -16.96 17.37
C VAL A 95 -15.16 -17.70 18.35
N ALA A 96 -13.89 -17.86 18.03
CA ALA A 96 -12.93 -18.48 18.95
C ALA A 96 -12.69 -17.64 20.23
N PHE A 97 -12.89 -16.32 20.15
CA PHE A 97 -12.88 -15.42 21.32
C PHE A 97 -14.23 -15.37 22.06
N GLY A 98 -15.24 -16.12 21.61
CA GLY A 98 -16.52 -16.26 22.29
C GLY A 98 -17.63 -15.38 21.73
N GLU A 99 -17.40 -14.68 20.65
CA GLU A 99 -18.41 -13.83 20.02
C GLU A 99 -19.46 -14.69 19.27
N PRO A 100 -20.75 -14.30 19.25
CA PRO A 100 -21.74 -15.01 18.51
C PRO A 100 -21.46 -15.01 17.00
N ALA A 101 -21.70 -16.14 16.33
CA ALA A 101 -21.30 -16.35 14.95
C ALA A 101 -21.96 -15.38 13.95
N ALA A 102 -23.20 -14.95 14.21
CA ALA A 102 -23.90 -14.02 13.33
C ALA A 102 -23.29 -12.61 13.38
N GLU A 103 -23.02 -12.10 14.58
CA GLU A 103 -22.40 -10.80 14.83
C GLU A 103 -20.94 -10.80 14.33
N ALA A 104 -20.21 -11.88 14.57
CA ALA A 104 -18.85 -12.08 14.09
C ALA A 104 -18.77 -12.05 12.54
N ALA A 105 -19.70 -12.74 11.87
CA ALA A 105 -19.80 -12.74 10.41
C ALA A 105 -20.17 -11.34 9.87
N ALA A 106 -21.14 -10.68 10.51
CA ALA A 106 -21.54 -9.32 10.13
C ALA A 106 -20.39 -8.33 10.28
N ALA A 107 -19.62 -8.39 11.38
CA ALA A 107 -18.44 -7.56 11.59
C ALA A 107 -17.36 -7.78 10.54
N ALA A 108 -17.07 -9.05 10.22
CA ALA A 108 -16.07 -9.42 9.23
C ALA A 108 -16.43 -8.90 7.83
N LEU A 109 -17.68 -9.06 7.42
CA LEU A 109 -18.18 -8.55 6.14
C LEU A 109 -18.18 -7.02 6.09
N LEU A 110 -18.59 -6.35 7.16
CA LEU A 110 -18.59 -4.89 7.26
C LEU A 110 -17.18 -4.33 7.20
N PHE A 111 -16.24 -4.96 7.87
CA PHE A 111 -14.83 -4.57 7.83
C PHE A 111 -14.24 -4.76 6.43
N GLY A 112 -14.50 -5.90 5.77
CA GLY A 112 -14.09 -6.15 4.39
C GLY A 112 -14.64 -5.09 3.43
N PHE A 113 -15.94 -4.79 3.51
CA PHE A 113 -16.58 -3.76 2.70
C PHE A 113 -15.91 -2.39 2.85
N TRP A 114 -15.68 -1.93 4.07
CA TRP A 114 -15.04 -0.64 4.33
C TRP A 114 -13.58 -0.62 3.87
N THR A 115 -12.85 -1.70 4.07
CA THR A 115 -11.46 -1.84 3.61
C THR A 115 -11.37 -1.65 2.09
N TYR A 116 -12.16 -2.38 1.32
CA TYR A 116 -12.16 -2.25 -0.14
C TYR A 116 -12.70 -0.90 -0.63
N THR A 117 -13.74 -0.37 0.02
CA THR A 117 -14.36 0.91 -0.35
C THR A 117 -13.41 2.09 -0.13
N ILE A 118 -12.51 2.03 0.85
CA ILE A 118 -11.55 3.10 1.12
C ILE A 118 -10.26 2.90 0.32
N GLU A 119 -9.75 1.69 0.23
CA GLU A 119 -8.46 1.41 -0.42
C GLU A 119 -8.47 1.66 -1.93
N ILE A 120 -9.56 1.31 -2.62
CA ILE A 120 -9.65 1.47 -4.08
C ILE A 120 -9.62 2.95 -4.49
N PRO A 121 -10.47 3.85 -3.93
CA PRO A 121 -10.41 5.27 -4.28
C PRO A 121 -9.11 5.94 -3.83
N ALA A 122 -8.61 5.60 -2.65
CA ALA A 122 -7.35 6.16 -2.13
C ALA A 122 -6.16 5.79 -3.03
N GLY A 123 -6.08 4.54 -3.48
CA GLY A 123 -5.09 4.10 -4.46
C GLY A 123 -5.21 4.82 -5.80
N GLY A 124 -6.43 5.00 -6.29
CA GLY A 124 -6.72 5.76 -7.52
C GLY A 124 -6.30 7.22 -7.42
N LEU A 125 -6.61 7.89 -6.32
CA LEU A 125 -6.20 9.27 -6.06
C LEU A 125 -4.68 9.42 -5.94
N ALA A 126 -4.02 8.49 -5.26
CA ALA A 126 -2.55 8.48 -5.14
C ALA A 126 -1.86 8.33 -6.50
N LEU A 127 -2.34 7.42 -7.35
CA LEU A 127 -1.85 7.25 -8.71
C LEU A 127 -2.12 8.48 -9.59
N GLY A 128 -3.31 9.08 -9.46
CA GLY A 128 -3.68 10.33 -10.15
C GLY A 128 -2.76 11.48 -9.77
N ALA A 129 -2.58 11.72 -8.48
CA ALA A 129 -1.69 12.75 -7.96
C ALA A 129 -0.23 12.54 -8.42
N TRP A 130 0.26 11.32 -8.36
CA TRP A 130 1.60 10.98 -8.80
C TRP A 130 1.79 11.21 -10.31
N SER A 131 0.81 10.85 -11.14
CA SER A 131 0.87 11.07 -12.59
C SER A 131 0.88 12.56 -12.96
N LEU A 132 0.14 13.39 -12.21
CA LEU A 132 0.11 14.84 -12.39
C LEU A 132 1.43 15.49 -11.95
N LEU A 133 2.02 15.04 -10.85
CA LEU A 133 3.30 15.54 -10.36
C LEU A 133 4.46 15.20 -11.31
N ARG A 134 4.43 14.03 -11.94
CA ARG A 134 5.44 13.64 -12.95
C ARG A 134 5.34 14.41 -14.26
N ARG A 135 4.20 14.99 -14.60
CA ARG A 135 4.02 15.76 -15.85
C ARG A 135 4.61 17.18 -15.79
N ARG A 136 5.02 17.69 -14.62
CA ARG A 136 5.51 19.06 -14.43
C ARG A 136 6.96 19.38 -14.91
N PRO A 137 7.91 18.46 -15.14
CA PRO A 137 9.27 18.84 -15.54
C PRO A 137 9.46 19.14 -17.03
N ALA A 138 8.53 18.82 -17.92
CA ALA A 138 8.76 18.95 -19.37
C ALA A 138 8.62 20.38 -19.92
N HIS A 139 8.04 21.31 -19.17
CA HIS A 139 7.80 22.69 -19.69
C HIS A 139 8.91 23.70 -19.36
N GLN A 140 9.85 23.38 -18.48
CA GLN A 140 10.92 24.31 -18.11
C GLN A 140 12.18 24.20 -18.97
N GLN A 141 12.36 23.13 -19.74
CA GLN A 141 13.52 22.97 -20.63
C GLN A 141 13.34 23.58 -22.03
N ALA A 142 12.16 24.09 -22.36
CA ALA A 142 11.88 24.67 -23.67
C ALA A 142 12.09 26.19 -23.75
N VAL A 143 12.53 26.86 -22.69
CA VAL A 143 12.62 28.34 -22.61
C VAL A 143 14.07 28.81 -22.41
N ASP A 144 15.07 28.03 -22.70
CA ASP A 144 16.47 28.55 -22.77
C ASP A 144 16.95 28.61 -24.24
N PRO A 145 16.72 29.74 -24.94
CA PRO A 145 17.30 29.94 -26.25
C PRO A 145 18.79 30.27 -26.04
N THR A 146 19.62 29.28 -26.31
CA THR A 146 21.07 29.42 -26.42
C THR A 146 21.41 30.67 -27.28
N PRO A 147 22.13 31.64 -26.77
CA PRO A 147 22.60 32.73 -27.62
C PRO A 147 23.66 32.20 -28.58
N SER A 148 23.29 32.13 -29.85
CA SER A 148 24.13 31.76 -30.96
C SER A 148 25.40 32.57 -30.96
N GLY A 149 26.52 31.83 -31.04
CA GLY A 149 27.88 32.31 -31.05
C GLY A 149 28.17 33.46 -32.01
N ARG A 150 28.73 34.49 -31.46
CA ARG A 150 29.37 35.55 -32.17
C ARG A 150 30.73 35.02 -32.67
N ARG A 151 30.77 34.68 -33.96
CA ARG A 151 32.06 34.51 -34.67
C ARG A 151 32.76 35.87 -34.71
N SER A 152 33.84 36.04 -33.98
CA SER A 152 34.81 37.10 -34.27
C SER A 152 35.78 36.60 -35.34
N ARG A 153 35.69 37.21 -36.52
CA ARG A 153 36.78 37.23 -37.54
C ARG A 153 37.83 38.25 -37.10
N SER A 154 39.07 37.86 -37.04
CA SER A 154 40.25 38.59 -37.50
C SER A 154 41.47 37.66 -37.37
#